data_432eb247ba7e25fca0c8b266bdb4bb29
#
_entry.id   432eb247ba7e25fca0c8b266bdb4bb29
#
_cell.length_a   1.000
_cell.length_b   1.000
_cell.length_c   1.000
_cell.angle_alpha   90.00
_cell.angle_beta   90.00
_cell.angle_gamma   90.00
#
_symmetry.space_group_name_H-M   'P 1'
#
loop_
_entity.id
_entity.type
_entity.pdbx_description
1 polymer ?
#
loop_
_entity_poly.entity_id
_entity_poly.type
_entity_poly.pdbx_seq_one_letter_code
_entity_poly.pdbx_strand_id
1 'polypeptide(L)'
;THYRWFLNADELTQLKEHCLSAPLGPHNMLTDGGVCSSGSERPLEHNDSIIKDFPNIEKKLIKVLNDYSKRVGIGSLRLTNSWCNIQQEGSITKQHNHPFSLVSAAMFINCPEGSNNLYFENPNPHVEFNYRLDEKNNPRSEGMHEYWYFEPMDGDLIIFPSWLRHGSMYQPNKSSNRIVISVNAVR
;
A
#
# COMPACT_ATOMS: atom_id res chain seq x y z
N THR A 1 2.69 -10.52 2.30
CA THR A 1 3.79 -10.62 3.29
C THR A 1 4.00 -9.28 3.95
N HIS A 2 4.13 -9.27 5.26
CA HIS A 2 4.36 -8.09 6.08
C HIS A 2 5.77 -8.14 6.69
N TYR A 3 6.47 -7.01 6.64
CA TYR A 3 7.76 -6.77 7.28
C TYR A 3 7.61 -5.61 8.25
N ARG A 4 7.70 -5.87 9.56
CA ARG A 4 7.77 -4.85 10.59
C ARG A 4 9.13 -4.18 10.56
N TRP A 5 9.15 -2.85 10.78
CA TRP A 5 10.38 -2.06 10.85
C TRP A 5 11.32 -2.27 9.66
N PHE A 6 10.73 -2.37 8.45
CA PHE A 6 11.52 -2.44 7.23
C PHE A 6 12.40 -1.22 7.04
N LEU A 7 11.88 -0.03 7.41
CA LEU A 7 12.62 1.24 7.42
C LEU A 7 13.10 1.56 8.83
N ASN A 8 14.34 2.03 8.95
CA ASN A 8 14.87 2.59 10.18
C ASN A 8 14.50 4.08 10.34
N ALA A 9 14.84 4.70 11.47
CA ALA A 9 14.46 6.07 11.79
C ALA A 9 15.01 7.10 10.79
N ASP A 10 16.25 6.94 10.35
CA ASP A 10 16.90 7.86 9.39
C ASP A 10 16.24 7.74 8.00
N GLU A 11 15.98 6.51 7.54
CA GLU A 11 15.27 6.24 6.28
C GLU A 11 13.84 6.83 6.30
N LEU A 12 13.13 6.70 7.42
CA LEU A 12 11.81 7.29 7.61
C LEU A 12 11.85 8.81 7.53
N THR A 13 12.80 9.44 8.21
CA THR A 13 12.96 10.90 8.18
C THR A 13 13.21 11.40 6.77
N GLN A 14 14.17 10.81 6.06
CA GLN A 14 14.51 11.19 4.68
C GLN A 14 13.32 11.02 3.74
N LEU A 15 12.62 9.88 3.79
CA LEU A 15 11.46 9.63 2.94
C LEU A 15 10.29 10.56 3.27
N LYS A 16 10.06 10.87 4.55
CA LYS A 16 9.01 11.80 4.98
C LYS A 16 9.27 13.22 4.46
N GLU A 17 10.49 13.73 4.62
CA GLU A 17 10.90 15.05 4.11
C GLU A 17 10.75 15.11 2.58
N HIS A 18 11.19 14.08 1.87
CA HIS A 18 11.06 13.99 0.43
C HIS A 18 9.58 14.01 0.00
N CYS A 19 8.72 13.19 0.62
CA CYS A 19 7.29 13.16 0.30
C CYS A 19 6.61 14.50 0.55
N LEU A 20 6.94 15.20 1.63
CA LEU A 20 6.36 16.51 1.98
C LEU A 20 6.84 17.63 1.04
N SER A 21 8.03 17.51 0.44
CA SER A 21 8.60 18.48 -0.50
C SER A 21 8.27 18.17 -1.97
N ALA A 22 7.78 16.95 -2.26
CA ALA A 22 7.46 16.53 -3.62
C ALA A 22 6.30 17.36 -4.21
N PRO A 23 6.28 17.60 -5.53
CA PRO A 23 5.11 18.14 -6.19
C PRO A 23 3.95 17.13 -6.08
N LEU A 24 2.85 17.55 -5.48
CA LEU A 24 1.67 16.73 -5.21
C LEU A 24 0.46 17.29 -5.94
N GLY A 25 -0.46 16.43 -6.35
CA GLY A 25 -1.72 16.80 -6.96
C GLY A 25 -2.84 15.84 -6.59
N PRO A 26 -4.10 16.19 -6.89
CA PRO A 26 -5.23 15.31 -6.68
C PRO A 26 -5.09 14.05 -7.51
N HIS A 27 -5.63 12.93 -7.02
CA HIS A 27 -5.64 11.67 -7.71
C HIS A 27 -7.02 11.03 -7.61
N ASN A 28 -7.52 10.42 -8.70
CA ASN A 28 -8.86 9.84 -8.77
C ASN A 28 -9.11 8.68 -7.80
N MET A 29 -8.06 8.05 -7.29
CA MET A 29 -8.13 6.99 -6.26
C MET A 29 -8.18 7.55 -4.83
N LEU A 30 -7.92 8.83 -4.63
CA LEU A 30 -8.03 9.50 -3.33
C LEU A 30 -9.28 10.40 -3.31
N THR A 31 -9.90 10.51 -2.15
CA THR A 31 -10.96 11.51 -1.93
C THR A 31 -10.38 12.83 -1.45
N ASP A 32 -11.23 13.83 -1.26
CA ASP A 32 -10.86 15.16 -0.76
C ASP A 32 -9.94 15.07 0.46
N GLY A 33 -8.91 15.90 0.49
CA GLY A 33 -7.86 15.85 1.50
C GLY A 33 -6.73 14.83 1.23
N GLY A 34 -6.82 14.08 0.13
CA GLY A 34 -5.76 13.20 -0.33
C GLY A 34 -5.03 13.75 -1.55
N VAL A 35 -3.71 13.74 -1.53
CA VAL A 35 -2.85 14.15 -2.63
C VAL A 35 -1.79 13.10 -2.94
N CYS A 36 -1.30 13.09 -4.17
CA CYS A 36 -0.38 12.07 -4.66
C CYS A 36 0.72 12.69 -5.52
N SER A 37 1.93 12.13 -5.50
CA SER A 37 3.01 12.56 -6.38
C SER A 37 2.79 12.17 -7.84
N SER A 38 1.95 11.17 -8.11
CA SER A 38 1.53 10.78 -9.47
C SER A 38 0.19 11.38 -9.90
N GLY A 39 -0.20 12.54 -9.32
CA GLY A 39 -1.49 13.20 -9.59
C GLY A 39 -1.76 13.48 -11.07
N SER A 40 -3.05 13.54 -11.42
CA SER A 40 -3.57 13.59 -12.79
C SER A 40 -3.13 14.79 -13.65
N GLU A 41 -2.56 15.82 -13.05
CA GLU A 41 -2.07 17.01 -13.75
C GLU A 41 -0.62 16.89 -14.23
N ARG A 42 0.07 15.79 -13.90
CA ARG A 42 1.42 15.55 -14.38
C ARG A 42 1.42 14.85 -15.73
N PRO A 43 2.28 15.27 -16.65
CA PRO A 43 2.50 14.53 -17.90
C PRO A 43 2.96 13.08 -17.57
N LEU A 44 2.42 12.12 -18.30
CA LEU A 44 2.79 10.69 -18.22
C LEU A 44 4.30 10.40 -18.41
N GLU A 45 5.05 11.38 -18.87
CA GLU A 45 6.50 11.32 -19.12
C GLU A 45 7.35 11.35 -17.84
N HIS A 46 6.80 11.82 -16.73
CA HIS A 46 7.48 11.75 -15.44
C HIS A 46 7.18 10.40 -14.79
N ASN A 47 8.04 9.42 -15.04
CA ASN A 47 8.14 8.18 -14.28
C ASN A 47 8.40 8.54 -12.82
N ASP A 48 7.32 8.73 -12.07
CA ASP A 48 7.39 8.92 -10.62
C ASP A 48 7.97 7.65 -10.00
N SER A 49 9.25 7.68 -9.74
CA SER A 49 9.93 6.61 -9.04
C SER A 49 10.72 7.19 -7.89
N ILE A 50 9.99 7.61 -6.85
CA ILE A 50 10.56 8.17 -5.61
C ILE A 50 11.70 7.31 -5.08
N ILE A 51 11.54 5.99 -5.13
CA ILE A 51 12.53 5.05 -4.57
C ILE A 51 13.87 5.09 -5.29
N LYS A 52 13.94 5.51 -6.55
CA LYS A 52 15.22 5.67 -7.27
C LYS A 52 16.15 6.72 -6.67
N ASP A 53 15.59 7.70 -5.96
CA ASP A 53 16.37 8.72 -5.25
C ASP A 53 17.00 8.18 -3.96
N PHE A 54 16.63 6.95 -3.57
CA PHE A 54 17.07 6.28 -2.34
C PHE A 54 17.69 4.91 -2.62
N PRO A 55 18.88 4.82 -3.22
CA PRO A 55 19.45 3.57 -3.74
C PRO A 55 19.64 2.48 -2.67
N ASN A 56 19.88 2.82 -1.42
CA ASN A 56 19.98 1.86 -0.33
C ASN A 56 18.62 1.23 0.00
N ILE A 57 17.56 2.03 0.02
CA ILE A 57 16.18 1.57 0.25
C ILE A 57 15.72 0.75 -0.97
N GLU A 58 15.99 1.21 -2.19
CA GLU A 58 15.69 0.48 -3.41
C GLU A 58 16.31 -0.92 -3.40
N LYS A 59 17.58 -1.03 -3.06
CA LYS A 59 18.28 -2.31 -2.94
C LYS A 59 17.66 -3.25 -1.90
N LYS A 60 17.30 -2.73 -0.72
CA LYS A 60 16.57 -3.47 0.32
C LYS A 60 15.23 -3.98 -0.20
N LEU A 61 14.48 -3.10 -0.86
CA LEU A 61 13.14 -3.38 -1.38
C LEU A 61 13.20 -4.46 -2.48
N ILE A 62 14.10 -4.34 -3.46
CA ILE A 62 14.30 -5.33 -4.52
C ILE A 62 14.62 -6.70 -3.92
N LYS A 63 15.43 -6.76 -2.87
CA LYS A 63 15.74 -8.02 -2.19
C LYS A 63 14.50 -8.69 -1.64
N VAL A 64 13.69 -7.98 -0.84
CA VAL A 64 12.49 -8.59 -0.21
C VAL A 64 11.39 -8.89 -1.22
N LEU A 65 11.27 -8.10 -2.30
CA LEU A 65 10.37 -8.39 -3.42
C LEU A 65 10.78 -9.70 -4.14
N ASN A 66 12.06 -9.91 -4.36
CA ASN A 66 12.55 -11.15 -4.97
C ASN A 66 12.43 -12.35 -4.03
N ASP A 67 12.57 -12.16 -2.72
CA ASP A 67 12.33 -13.22 -1.74
C ASP A 67 10.84 -13.59 -1.68
N TYR A 68 9.94 -12.62 -1.77
CA TYR A 68 8.50 -12.86 -1.94
C TYR A 68 8.22 -13.60 -3.25
N SER A 69 8.76 -13.11 -4.36
CA SER A 69 8.57 -13.66 -5.70
C SER A 69 8.99 -15.13 -5.81
N LYS A 70 10.13 -15.50 -5.20
CA LYS A 70 10.59 -16.91 -5.13
C LYS A 70 9.57 -17.78 -4.40
N ARG A 71 9.00 -17.31 -3.29
CA ARG A 71 7.99 -18.07 -2.51
C ARG A 71 6.70 -18.31 -3.27
N VAL A 72 6.29 -17.37 -4.12
CA VAL A 72 5.05 -17.49 -4.92
C VAL A 72 5.28 -17.94 -6.36
N GLY A 73 6.53 -18.24 -6.75
CA GLY A 73 6.85 -18.85 -8.06
C GLY A 73 6.78 -17.90 -9.25
N ILE A 74 6.94 -16.58 -9.06
CA ILE A 74 6.80 -15.58 -10.14
C ILE A 74 8.12 -15.38 -10.92
N GLY A 75 9.29 -15.60 -10.31
CA GLY A 75 10.61 -15.30 -10.90
C GLY A 75 11.14 -13.93 -10.47
N SER A 76 12.25 -13.48 -11.07
CA SER A 76 12.89 -12.23 -10.69
C SER A 76 12.04 -11.02 -11.05
N LEU A 77 12.01 -10.02 -10.14
CA LEU A 77 11.24 -8.79 -10.27
C LEU A 77 12.16 -7.57 -10.43
N ARG A 78 11.68 -6.59 -11.19
CA ARG A 78 12.23 -5.24 -11.27
C ARG A 78 11.18 -4.23 -10.89
N LEU A 79 11.58 -3.12 -10.28
CA LEU A 79 10.68 -2.01 -9.97
C LEU A 79 10.28 -1.28 -11.26
N THR A 80 9.02 -0.87 -11.34
CA THR A 80 8.50 -0.04 -12.44
C THR A 80 8.31 1.40 -12.02
N ASN A 81 7.51 1.61 -10.99
CA ASN A 81 7.18 2.95 -10.47
C ASN A 81 6.98 2.91 -8.96
N SER A 82 7.13 4.07 -8.35
CA SER A 82 6.79 4.30 -6.94
C SER A 82 6.33 5.75 -6.77
N TRP A 83 5.34 5.96 -5.92
CA TRP A 83 4.75 7.27 -5.66
C TRP A 83 4.33 7.40 -4.20
N CYS A 84 4.27 8.63 -3.68
CA CYS A 84 3.73 8.87 -2.36
C CYS A 84 2.27 9.34 -2.42
N ASN A 85 1.52 8.91 -1.42
CA ASN A 85 0.17 9.38 -1.12
C ASN A 85 0.21 10.04 0.25
N ILE A 86 -0.33 11.25 0.35
CA ILE A 86 -0.50 11.98 1.60
C ILE A 86 -2.00 12.17 1.82
N GLN A 87 -2.50 11.71 2.96
CA GLN A 87 -3.90 11.78 3.31
C GLN A 87 -4.10 12.64 4.56
N GLN A 88 -5.04 13.57 4.47
CA GLN A 88 -5.53 14.37 5.59
C GLN A 88 -6.79 13.73 6.19
N GLU A 89 -7.32 14.33 7.24
CA GLU A 89 -8.56 13.91 7.88
C GLU A 89 -9.71 13.81 6.86
N GLY A 90 -10.49 12.75 6.96
CA GLY A 90 -11.61 12.44 6.07
C GLY A 90 -11.23 11.73 4.77
N SER A 91 -9.96 11.77 4.35
CA SER A 91 -9.52 11.15 3.10
C SER A 91 -9.56 9.62 3.18
N ILE A 92 -9.95 9.01 2.08
CA ILE A 92 -9.88 7.56 1.86
C ILE A 92 -9.12 7.26 0.57
N THR A 93 -8.55 6.06 0.51
CA THR A 93 -8.13 5.43 -0.75
C THR A 93 -9.26 4.54 -1.24
N LYS A 94 -9.81 4.83 -2.43
CA LYS A 94 -10.85 4.01 -3.04
C LYS A 94 -10.33 2.60 -3.30
N GLN A 95 -11.24 1.64 -3.32
CA GLN A 95 -10.89 0.26 -3.64
C GLN A 95 -10.38 0.14 -5.08
N HIS A 96 -9.22 -0.48 -5.25
CA HIS A 96 -8.58 -0.65 -6.55
C HIS A 96 -7.61 -1.84 -6.55
N ASN A 97 -7.05 -2.15 -7.71
CA ASN A 97 -5.90 -3.02 -7.91
C ASN A 97 -4.92 -2.34 -8.87
N HIS A 98 -3.77 -2.95 -9.12
CA HIS A 98 -2.73 -2.38 -9.99
C HIS A 98 -2.62 -3.22 -11.28
N PRO A 99 -3.41 -2.90 -12.33
CA PRO A 99 -3.27 -3.57 -13.62
C PRO A 99 -1.87 -3.31 -14.20
N PHE A 100 -1.36 -4.25 -14.98
CA PHE A 100 -0.03 -4.22 -15.60
C PHE A 100 1.15 -4.41 -14.64
N SER A 101 0.89 -4.74 -13.37
CA SER A 101 1.92 -5.07 -12.40
C SER A 101 1.70 -6.50 -11.88
N LEU A 102 2.76 -7.16 -11.42
CA LEU A 102 2.68 -8.51 -10.85
C LEU A 102 2.62 -8.47 -9.32
N VAL A 103 3.46 -7.62 -8.75
CA VAL A 103 3.59 -7.46 -7.29
C VAL A 103 3.56 -5.98 -6.97
N SER A 104 2.81 -5.64 -5.93
CA SER A 104 2.73 -4.32 -5.36
C SER A 104 3.19 -4.33 -3.91
N ALA A 105 3.67 -3.19 -3.45
CA ALA A 105 4.04 -3.00 -2.06
C ALA A 105 3.61 -1.62 -1.57
N ALA A 106 3.33 -1.53 -0.27
CA ALA A 106 3.08 -0.27 0.43
C ALA A 106 4.06 -0.13 1.60
N MET A 107 4.83 0.96 1.61
CA MET A 107 5.70 1.37 2.71
C MET A 107 5.01 2.47 3.49
N PHE A 108 4.88 2.28 4.79
CA PHE A 108 4.20 3.21 5.68
C PHE A 108 5.24 4.15 6.33
N ILE A 109 5.20 5.42 5.91
CA ILE A 109 6.22 6.40 6.26
C ILE A 109 5.81 7.24 7.47
N ASN A 110 4.53 7.57 7.56
CA ASN A 110 3.98 8.32 8.68
C ASN A 110 2.55 7.88 8.93
N CYS A 111 2.31 7.22 10.04
CA CYS A 111 1.02 6.73 10.49
C CYS A 111 0.68 7.29 11.87
N PRO A 112 0.31 8.58 11.98
CA PRO A 112 -0.11 9.16 13.25
C PRO A 112 -1.32 8.43 13.82
N GLU A 113 -1.59 8.60 15.11
CA GLU A 113 -2.80 8.09 15.75
C GLU A 113 -4.06 8.54 14.98
N GLY A 114 -4.96 7.59 14.73
CA GLY A 114 -6.14 7.82 13.91
C GLY A 114 -5.93 7.57 12.40
N SER A 115 -4.74 7.14 11.98
CA SER A 115 -4.50 6.72 10.60
C SER A 115 -5.42 5.57 10.22
N ASN A 116 -5.96 5.63 8.99
CA ASN A 116 -6.81 4.54 8.49
C ASN A 116 -6.01 3.27 8.18
N ASN A 117 -6.68 2.14 8.33
CA ASN A 117 -6.14 0.83 8.00
C ASN A 117 -6.11 0.62 6.48
N LEU A 118 -5.18 -0.21 6.03
CA LEU A 118 -5.24 -0.82 4.71
C LEU A 118 -6.09 -2.09 4.81
N TYR A 119 -7.08 -2.26 3.94
CA TYR A 119 -7.81 -3.52 3.83
C TYR A 119 -7.53 -4.22 2.50
N PHE A 120 -7.67 -5.52 2.51
CA PHE A 120 -7.66 -6.39 1.33
C PHE A 120 -8.99 -7.12 1.24
N GLU A 121 -9.57 -7.14 0.04
CA GLU A 121 -10.77 -7.91 -0.25
C GLU A 121 -10.42 -9.39 -0.43
N ASN A 122 -11.19 -10.28 0.17
CA ASN A 122 -11.04 -11.71 -0.05
C ASN A 122 -11.42 -12.03 -1.52
N PRO A 123 -10.52 -12.63 -2.31
CA PRO A 123 -10.81 -12.94 -3.70
C PRO A 123 -11.86 -14.05 -3.90
N ASN A 124 -12.23 -14.74 -2.83
CA ASN A 124 -13.30 -15.74 -2.87
C ASN A 124 -14.65 -15.11 -2.45
N PRO A 125 -15.54 -14.76 -3.39
CA PRO A 125 -16.79 -14.08 -3.08
C PRO A 125 -17.80 -14.96 -2.32
N HIS A 126 -17.55 -16.26 -2.24
CA HIS A 126 -18.44 -17.20 -1.56
C HIS A 126 -18.10 -17.42 -0.08
N VAL A 127 -17.03 -16.83 0.42
CA VAL A 127 -16.61 -16.98 1.82
C VAL A 127 -17.71 -16.52 2.77
N GLU A 128 -18.32 -15.37 2.49
CA GLU A 128 -19.38 -14.84 3.34
C GLU A 128 -20.65 -15.71 3.32
N PHE A 129 -21.00 -16.26 2.14
CA PHE A 129 -22.19 -17.10 1.99
C PHE A 129 -22.12 -18.37 2.82
N ASN A 130 -20.99 -19.04 2.82
CA ASN A 130 -20.78 -20.27 3.59
C ASN A 130 -20.78 -20.03 5.11
N TYR A 131 -20.45 -18.81 5.55
CA TYR A 131 -20.36 -18.47 6.98
C TYR A 131 -21.67 -18.07 7.62
N ARG A 132 -22.55 -17.39 6.90
CA ARG A 132 -23.88 -17.02 7.41
C ARG A 132 -24.74 -18.21 7.81
N LEU A 133 -24.38 -19.40 7.32
CA LEU A 133 -25.07 -20.64 7.65
C LEU A 133 -24.67 -21.26 8.98
N ASP A 134 -23.50 -20.87 9.58
CA ASP A 134 -22.99 -21.52 10.80
C ASP A 134 -22.35 -20.56 11.84
N GLU A 135 -22.72 -19.29 11.82
CA GLU A 135 -22.16 -18.25 12.71
C GLU A 135 -22.23 -18.58 14.22
N LYS A 136 -23.19 -19.42 14.62
CA LYS A 136 -23.41 -19.79 16.05
C LYS A 136 -22.43 -20.86 16.54
N ASN A 137 -21.88 -21.67 15.67
CA ASN A 137 -21.17 -22.90 16.06
C ASN A 137 -19.68 -22.87 15.70
N ASN A 138 -19.24 -21.94 14.84
CA ASN A 138 -17.88 -21.91 14.32
C ASN A 138 -17.33 -20.50 14.26
N PRO A 139 -16.44 -20.07 15.17
CA PRO A 139 -15.83 -18.75 15.09
C PRO A 139 -15.02 -18.62 13.79
N ARG A 140 -15.20 -17.51 13.08
CA ARG A 140 -14.52 -17.24 11.82
C ARG A 140 -13.02 -17.37 11.96
N SER A 141 -12.40 -18.20 11.14
CA SER A 141 -10.94 -18.21 11.00
C SER A 141 -10.50 -16.97 10.19
N GLU A 142 -9.25 -16.51 10.39
CA GLU A 142 -8.71 -15.32 9.72
C GLU A 142 -8.85 -15.34 8.18
N GLY A 143 -8.85 -16.49 7.54
CA GLY A 143 -8.98 -16.62 6.08
C GLY A 143 -10.40 -16.51 5.54
N MET A 144 -11.40 -16.32 6.40
CA MET A 144 -12.81 -16.45 6.07
C MET A 144 -13.60 -15.12 6.22
N HIS A 145 -12.91 -14.01 6.34
CA HIS A 145 -13.51 -12.68 6.30
C HIS A 145 -13.59 -12.14 4.87
N GLU A 146 -14.61 -11.36 4.58
CA GLU A 146 -14.75 -10.65 3.30
C GLU A 146 -13.60 -9.65 3.11
N TYR A 147 -13.19 -8.99 4.18
CA TYR A 147 -12.08 -8.06 4.22
C TYR A 147 -11.09 -8.42 5.31
N TRP A 148 -9.83 -8.33 4.98
CA TRP A 148 -8.75 -8.44 5.94
C TRP A 148 -8.12 -7.07 6.16
N TYR A 149 -8.09 -6.59 7.39
CA TYR A 149 -7.57 -5.27 7.75
C TYR A 149 -6.15 -5.36 8.28
N PHE A 150 -5.32 -4.47 7.78
CA PHE A 150 -3.94 -4.29 8.22
C PHE A 150 -3.81 -2.92 8.87
N GLU A 151 -3.46 -2.89 10.16
CA GLU A 151 -3.16 -1.69 10.92
C GLU A 151 -1.67 -1.38 10.77
N PRO A 152 -1.31 -0.32 10.02
CA PRO A 152 0.08 -0.01 9.73
C PRO A 152 0.74 0.78 10.86
N MET A 153 2.05 0.58 11.01
CA MET A 153 2.94 1.41 11.82
C MET A 153 4.03 2.02 10.95
N ASP A 154 4.65 3.10 11.45
CA ASP A 154 5.79 3.72 10.79
C ASP A 154 6.91 2.69 10.56
N GLY A 155 7.43 2.67 9.34
CA GLY A 155 8.47 1.73 8.92
C GLY A 155 7.98 0.37 8.44
N ASP A 156 6.69 0.08 8.50
CA ASP A 156 6.15 -1.18 7.99
C ASP A 156 6.18 -1.23 6.46
N LEU A 157 6.38 -2.44 5.93
CA LEU A 157 6.24 -2.76 4.52
C LEU A 157 5.29 -3.94 4.36
N ILE A 158 4.29 -3.80 3.50
CA ILE A 158 3.44 -4.92 3.08
C ILE A 158 3.61 -5.18 1.58
N ILE A 159 3.81 -6.47 1.21
CA ILE A 159 3.95 -6.94 -0.17
C ILE A 159 2.78 -7.87 -0.49
N PHE A 160 2.13 -7.63 -1.62
CA PHE A 160 0.94 -8.36 -2.06
C PHE A 160 0.88 -8.48 -3.59
N PRO A 161 0.11 -9.46 -4.13
CA PRO A 161 -0.07 -9.56 -5.57
C PRO A 161 -0.88 -8.36 -6.09
N SER A 162 -0.45 -7.78 -7.20
CA SER A 162 -1.03 -6.54 -7.74
C SER A 162 -2.50 -6.64 -8.11
N TRP A 163 -3.00 -7.84 -8.40
CA TRP A 163 -4.41 -8.09 -8.71
C TRP A 163 -5.33 -8.01 -7.49
N LEU A 164 -4.77 -8.11 -6.26
CA LEU A 164 -5.56 -8.12 -5.02
C LEU A 164 -6.19 -6.75 -4.77
N ARG A 165 -7.51 -6.72 -4.67
CA ARG A 165 -8.26 -5.48 -4.43
C ARG A 165 -8.02 -4.99 -3.00
N HIS A 166 -7.74 -3.70 -2.88
CA HIS A 166 -7.39 -3.09 -1.60
C HIS A 166 -7.76 -1.61 -1.57
N GLY A 167 -7.71 -1.01 -0.38
CA GLY A 167 -8.02 0.40 -0.16
C GLY A 167 -8.16 0.73 1.32
N SER A 168 -8.82 1.85 1.61
CA SER A 168 -9.17 2.27 2.98
C SER A 168 -10.60 2.83 3.09
N MET A 169 -11.45 2.57 2.10
CA MET A 169 -12.74 3.23 1.94
C MET A 169 -13.72 3.07 3.11
N TYR A 170 -13.57 2.01 3.90
CA TYR A 170 -14.46 1.76 5.05
C TYR A 170 -14.00 2.44 6.34
N GLN A 171 -12.81 3.02 6.34
CA GLN A 171 -12.23 3.70 7.50
C GLN A 171 -11.57 5.00 7.04
N PRO A 172 -12.31 6.12 6.99
CA PRO A 172 -11.71 7.41 6.69
C PRO A 172 -10.56 7.75 7.63
N ASN A 173 -9.52 8.35 7.08
CA ASN A 173 -8.39 8.80 7.87
C ASN A 173 -8.84 9.85 8.91
N LYS A 174 -8.40 9.70 10.16
CA LYS A 174 -8.70 10.64 11.26
C LYS A 174 -7.45 11.43 11.68
N SER A 175 -6.33 11.19 11.00
CA SER A 175 -5.05 11.86 11.28
C SER A 175 -4.70 12.88 10.20
N SER A 176 -3.69 13.70 10.47
CA SER A 176 -3.09 14.57 9.46
C SER A 176 -1.79 13.97 8.93
N ASN A 177 -1.52 14.22 7.63
CA ASN A 177 -0.27 13.79 6.99
C ASN A 177 0.04 12.30 7.13
N ARG A 178 -0.97 11.43 6.98
CA ARG A 178 -0.69 10.00 6.79
C ARG A 178 0.03 9.82 5.46
N ILE A 179 1.24 9.25 5.48
CA ILE A 179 2.11 9.14 4.30
C ILE A 179 2.40 7.67 4.00
N VAL A 180 2.12 7.28 2.76
CA VAL A 180 2.42 5.93 2.24
C VAL A 180 3.12 6.07 0.90
N ILE A 181 4.21 5.32 0.71
CA ILE A 181 4.84 5.13 -0.60
C ILE A 181 4.38 3.79 -1.17
N SER A 182 3.70 3.87 -2.30
CA SER A 182 3.29 2.69 -3.07
C SER A 182 4.35 2.37 -4.13
N VAL A 183 4.53 1.09 -4.39
CA VAL A 183 5.54 0.56 -5.32
C VAL A 183 4.94 -0.55 -6.16
N ASN A 184 5.29 -0.59 -7.45
CA ASN A 184 4.93 -1.66 -8.36
C ASN A 184 6.17 -2.35 -8.93
N ALA A 185 6.04 -3.65 -9.20
CA ALA A 185 7.08 -4.47 -9.79
C ALA A 185 6.51 -5.43 -10.85
N VAL A 186 7.34 -5.69 -11.86
CA VAL A 186 7.09 -6.64 -12.96
C VAL A 186 8.30 -7.56 -13.14
N ARG A 187 8.14 -8.56 -14.01
CA ARG A 187 9.27 -9.40 -14.45
C ARG A 187 10.33 -8.63 -15.20
#